data_285ef3f3a94c40a12e6acda22a4166f3
#
_entry.id   285ef3f3a94c40a12e6acda22a4166f3
#
_cell.length_a   1.000
_cell.length_b   1.000
_cell.length_c   1.000
_cell.angle_alpha   90.00
_cell.angle_beta   90.00
_cell.angle_gamma   90.00
#
_symmetry.space_group_name_H-M   'P 1'
#
loop_
_entity.id
_entity.type
_entity.pdbx_description
1 polymer ?
#
loop_
_entity_poly.entity_id
_entity_poly.type
_entity_poly.pdbx_seq_one_letter_code
_entity_poly.pdbx_strand_id
1 'polypeptide(L)'
;MKIKYIHSHLNGYEFLQFHHQNAWQEIEYVINNLNADSCKTKISQERNRQNTQLYSPSEINNAFKTSFNNLGWEESRQTYYLTPDQDLAYETMSLPPEEQKSIIEARNKIAYMSYNQTDFLKNRIAIEDQFGKYAFVAYDLFVKHMAFYIANKIDVGIEIIPTKAMCAEMSSGIAYYEGEVYNVYRQGRNTPAVPLILIGIEP
;
A
#
# COMPACT_ATOMS: atom_id res chain seq x y z
N MET A 1 -15.42 7.80 -8.11
CA MET A 1 -14.69 6.62 -8.64
C MET A 1 -15.47 5.36 -8.36
N LYS A 2 -15.09 4.22 -8.92
CA LYS A 2 -15.76 2.93 -8.68
C LYS A 2 -14.75 1.79 -8.63
N ILE A 3 -15.05 0.77 -7.87
CA ILE A 3 -14.30 -0.49 -7.87
C ILE A 3 -14.62 -1.23 -9.16
N LYS A 4 -13.60 -1.55 -9.95
CA LYS A 4 -13.73 -2.30 -11.19
C LYS A 4 -13.35 -3.77 -11.02
N TYR A 5 -12.26 -4.01 -10.30
CA TYR A 5 -11.73 -5.35 -10.08
C TYR A 5 -11.27 -5.51 -8.64
N ILE A 6 -11.40 -6.73 -8.14
CA ILE A 6 -10.86 -7.15 -6.84
C ILE A 6 -10.11 -8.47 -7.06
N HIS A 7 -8.89 -8.55 -6.55
CA HIS A 7 -8.14 -9.79 -6.44
C HIS A 7 -7.91 -10.11 -4.96
N SER A 8 -8.29 -11.31 -4.57
CA SER A 8 -8.06 -11.87 -3.23
C SER A 8 -6.83 -12.78 -3.26
N HIS A 9 -5.79 -12.42 -2.51
CA HIS A 9 -4.61 -13.24 -2.29
C HIS A 9 -4.65 -13.82 -0.88
N LEU A 10 -4.43 -15.13 -0.76
CA LEU A 10 -4.54 -15.89 0.50
C LEU A 10 -5.86 -15.62 1.26
N ASN A 11 -6.97 -15.55 0.51
CA ASN A 11 -8.32 -15.28 1.05
C ASN A 11 -8.44 -13.95 1.84
N GLY A 12 -7.66 -12.93 1.48
CA GLY A 12 -7.69 -11.63 2.16
C GLY A 12 -9.06 -10.96 2.06
N TYR A 13 -9.71 -11.03 0.90
CA TYR A 13 -11.03 -10.45 0.70
C TYR A 13 -12.11 -11.20 1.48
N GLU A 14 -12.09 -12.53 1.46
CA GLU A 14 -13.02 -13.38 2.19
C GLU A 14 -12.87 -13.18 3.70
N PHE A 15 -11.63 -13.05 4.19
CA PHE A 15 -11.36 -12.74 5.59
C PHE A 15 -11.95 -11.37 5.98
N LEU A 16 -11.74 -10.36 5.14
CA LEU A 16 -12.27 -9.02 5.37
C LEU A 16 -13.80 -9.01 5.40
N GLN A 17 -14.44 -9.70 4.45
CA GLN A 17 -15.91 -9.82 4.39
C GLN A 17 -16.50 -10.50 5.62
N PHE A 18 -15.84 -11.50 6.16
CA PHE A 18 -16.35 -12.27 7.29
C PHE A 18 -16.05 -11.62 8.64
N HIS A 19 -14.83 -11.11 8.83
CA HIS A 19 -14.38 -10.61 10.14
C HIS A 19 -14.47 -9.09 10.29
N HIS A 20 -14.46 -8.33 9.19
CA HIS A 20 -14.35 -6.88 9.19
C HIS A 20 -15.30 -6.20 8.19
N GLN A 21 -16.52 -6.67 8.09
CA GLN A 21 -17.52 -6.21 7.12
C GLN A 21 -17.71 -4.67 7.15
N ASN A 22 -17.72 -4.07 8.34
CA ASN A 22 -17.84 -2.61 8.46
C ASN A 22 -16.66 -1.87 7.83
N ALA A 23 -15.44 -2.40 7.97
CA ALA A 23 -14.27 -1.80 7.34
C ALA A 23 -14.34 -1.88 5.80
N TRP A 24 -14.83 -3.01 5.28
CA TRP A 24 -15.08 -3.14 3.84
C TRP A 24 -16.12 -2.12 3.35
N GLN A 25 -17.21 -1.93 4.06
CA GLN A 25 -18.23 -0.93 3.72
C GLN A 25 -17.66 0.49 3.73
N GLU A 26 -16.78 0.82 4.68
CA GLU A 26 -16.08 2.12 4.70
C GLU A 26 -15.19 2.29 3.47
N ILE A 27 -14.45 1.25 3.06
CA ILE A 27 -13.57 1.28 1.88
C ILE A 27 -14.41 1.48 0.61
N GLU A 28 -15.48 0.70 0.43
CA GLU A 28 -16.40 0.86 -0.69
C GLU A 28 -17.03 2.26 -0.71
N TYR A 29 -17.44 2.76 0.45
CA TYR A 29 -18.01 4.09 0.59
C TYR A 29 -17.02 5.17 0.15
N VAL A 30 -15.78 5.12 0.63
CA VAL A 30 -14.74 6.10 0.25
C VAL A 30 -14.50 6.07 -1.26
N ILE A 31 -14.27 4.89 -1.84
CA ILE A 31 -13.99 4.78 -3.28
C ILE A 31 -15.17 5.30 -4.12
N ASN A 32 -16.40 4.87 -3.80
CA ASN A 32 -17.57 5.20 -4.60
C ASN A 32 -18.02 6.65 -4.47
N ASN A 33 -17.68 7.34 -3.39
CA ASN A 33 -18.02 8.75 -3.18
C ASN A 33 -16.90 9.73 -3.59
N LEU A 34 -15.72 9.24 -3.96
CA LEU A 34 -14.65 10.09 -4.43
C LEU A 34 -14.96 10.60 -5.84
N ASN A 35 -15.01 11.93 -6.00
CA ASN A 35 -15.25 12.56 -7.29
C ASN A 35 -13.98 12.54 -8.16
N ALA A 36 -13.95 11.67 -9.17
CA ALA A 36 -12.83 11.55 -10.08
C ALA A 36 -12.55 12.85 -10.86
N ASP A 37 -13.59 13.54 -11.31
CA ASP A 37 -13.44 14.75 -12.15
C ASP A 37 -12.71 15.87 -11.41
N SER A 38 -12.90 15.99 -10.09
CA SER A 38 -12.17 16.96 -9.27
C SER A 38 -10.67 16.67 -9.18
N CYS A 39 -10.25 15.45 -9.45
CA CYS A 39 -8.85 15.03 -9.45
C CYS A 39 -8.18 15.16 -10.84
N LYS A 40 -8.92 15.53 -11.89
CA LYS A 40 -8.40 15.66 -13.27
C LYS A 40 -7.83 17.05 -13.51
N THR A 41 -6.78 17.39 -12.77
CA THR A 41 -6.21 18.76 -12.71
C THR A 41 -4.83 18.90 -13.34
N LYS A 42 -4.14 17.79 -13.61
CA LYS A 42 -2.77 17.81 -14.14
C LYS A 42 -2.76 18.04 -15.64
N ILE A 43 -1.91 18.98 -16.10
CA ILE A 43 -1.68 19.20 -17.53
C ILE A 43 -0.45 18.41 -17.97
N SER A 44 -0.62 17.56 -18.99
CA SER A 44 0.45 16.73 -19.53
C SER A 44 1.52 17.56 -20.21
N GLN A 45 2.79 17.26 -19.89
CA GLN A 45 3.97 17.78 -20.59
C GLN A 45 4.58 16.72 -21.53
N GLU A 46 3.97 15.56 -21.65
CA GLU A 46 4.45 14.47 -22.48
C GLU A 46 4.23 14.78 -23.97
N ARG A 47 5.27 14.54 -24.78
CA ARG A 47 5.27 14.91 -26.20
C ARG A 47 4.05 14.41 -26.99
N ASN A 48 3.58 13.18 -26.68
CA ASN A 48 2.49 12.52 -27.42
C ASN A 48 1.08 12.97 -26.99
N ARG A 49 0.97 13.69 -25.86
CA ARG A 49 -0.31 14.16 -25.29
C ARG A 49 -0.16 15.49 -24.57
N GLN A 50 0.65 16.36 -25.13
CA GLN A 50 0.89 17.70 -24.60
C GLN A 50 -0.43 18.47 -24.45
N ASN A 51 -0.56 19.20 -23.34
CA ASN A 51 -1.75 19.96 -22.96
C ASN A 51 -3.03 19.14 -22.71
N THR A 52 -2.95 17.82 -22.69
CA THR A 52 -4.08 16.98 -22.28
C THR A 52 -4.25 17.04 -20.75
N GLN A 53 -5.49 17.15 -20.31
CA GLN A 53 -5.81 17.10 -18.88
C GLN A 53 -5.79 15.66 -18.38
N LEU A 54 -5.03 15.41 -17.32
CA LEU A 54 -4.80 14.09 -16.72
C LEU A 54 -5.25 14.06 -15.27
N TYR A 55 -5.56 12.88 -14.75
CA TYR A 55 -5.73 12.65 -13.33
C TYR A 55 -4.41 12.90 -12.58
N SER A 56 -4.49 13.68 -11.51
CA SER A 56 -3.37 14.03 -10.66
C SER A 56 -3.23 13.01 -9.52
N PRO A 57 -2.12 12.28 -9.43
CA PRO A 57 -1.87 11.40 -8.29
C PRO A 57 -1.99 12.09 -6.93
N SER A 58 -1.46 13.31 -6.82
CA SER A 58 -1.51 14.06 -5.56
C SER A 58 -2.94 14.45 -5.15
N GLU A 59 -3.79 14.81 -6.11
CA GLU A 59 -5.19 15.13 -5.81
C GLU A 59 -5.97 13.89 -5.40
N ILE A 60 -5.71 12.75 -6.06
CA ILE A 60 -6.34 11.47 -5.70
C ILE A 60 -5.92 11.05 -4.28
N ASN A 61 -4.61 11.03 -3.99
CA ASN A 61 -4.10 10.68 -2.66
C ASN A 61 -4.66 11.62 -1.58
N ASN A 62 -4.72 12.93 -1.84
CA ASN A 62 -5.32 13.89 -0.90
C ASN A 62 -6.81 13.62 -0.65
N ALA A 63 -7.56 13.26 -1.69
CA ALA A 63 -8.98 12.93 -1.58
C ALA A 63 -9.20 11.65 -0.77
N PHE A 64 -8.41 10.60 -1.00
CA PHE A 64 -8.40 9.38 -0.20
C PHE A 64 -8.02 9.69 1.25
N LYS A 65 -6.92 10.42 1.48
CA LYS A 65 -6.45 10.79 2.81
C LYS A 65 -7.52 11.53 3.61
N THR A 66 -8.17 12.50 3.00
CA THR A 66 -9.26 13.23 3.66
C THR A 66 -10.43 12.31 4.01
N SER A 67 -10.84 11.46 3.06
CA SER A 67 -12.01 10.60 3.23
C SER A 67 -11.77 9.49 4.27
N PHE A 68 -10.63 8.83 4.23
CA PHE A 68 -10.27 7.78 5.19
C PHE A 68 -10.03 8.34 6.59
N ASN A 69 -9.35 9.47 6.73
CA ASN A 69 -9.12 10.11 8.04
C ASN A 69 -10.44 10.49 8.72
N ASN A 70 -11.45 10.96 7.95
CA ASN A 70 -12.79 11.29 8.50
C ASN A 70 -13.52 10.05 9.05
N LEU A 71 -13.11 8.85 8.62
CA LEU A 71 -13.64 7.57 9.13
C LEU A 71 -12.75 6.94 10.21
N GLY A 72 -11.70 7.63 10.66
CA GLY A 72 -10.80 7.17 11.71
C GLY A 72 -9.75 6.15 11.23
N TRP A 73 -9.45 6.14 9.94
CA TRP A 73 -8.25 5.47 9.40
C TRP A 73 -7.07 6.41 9.55
N GLU A 74 -5.96 5.92 10.08
CA GLU A 74 -4.81 6.75 10.41
C GLU A 74 -3.52 6.16 9.82
N GLU A 75 -2.60 7.04 9.47
CA GLU A 75 -1.24 6.68 9.09
C GLU A 75 -0.54 5.92 10.24
N SER A 76 0.17 4.85 9.93
CA SER A 76 0.90 4.08 10.93
C SER A 76 2.34 3.85 10.51
N ARG A 77 3.26 4.03 11.45
CA ARG A 77 4.69 3.85 11.24
C ARG A 77 5.24 2.77 12.16
N GLN A 78 6.03 1.88 11.57
CA GLN A 78 6.80 0.88 12.27
C GLN A 78 8.29 1.16 12.11
N THR A 79 8.93 1.57 13.19
CA THR A 79 10.38 1.79 13.25
C THR A 79 11.11 0.47 13.48
N TYR A 80 12.32 0.34 12.94
CA TYR A 80 13.25 -0.75 13.19
C TYR A 80 14.69 -0.27 13.01
N TYR A 81 15.65 -1.08 13.48
CA TYR A 81 17.07 -0.75 13.37
C TYR A 81 17.81 -1.77 12.53
N LEU A 82 18.69 -1.26 11.67
CA LEU A 82 19.49 -2.02 10.72
C LEU A 82 20.96 -2.06 11.15
N THR A 83 21.64 -3.15 10.82
CA THR A 83 23.10 -3.29 10.90
C THR A 83 23.60 -4.06 9.68
N PRO A 84 24.80 -3.75 9.14
CA PRO A 84 25.41 -4.52 8.08
C PRO A 84 26.02 -5.86 8.56
N ASP A 85 26.06 -6.08 9.88
CA ASP A 85 26.52 -7.32 10.50
C ASP A 85 25.41 -8.38 10.39
N GLN A 86 25.62 -9.41 9.57
CA GLN A 86 24.58 -10.37 9.23
C GLN A 86 24.08 -11.17 10.45
N ASP A 87 24.99 -11.66 11.30
CA ASP A 87 24.60 -12.46 12.44
C ASP A 87 23.79 -11.63 13.44
N LEU A 88 24.22 -10.40 13.66
CA LEU A 88 23.54 -9.45 14.52
C LEU A 88 22.19 -9.00 13.94
N ALA A 89 22.08 -8.86 12.61
CA ALA A 89 20.82 -8.58 11.96
C ALA A 89 19.81 -9.71 12.19
N TYR A 90 20.20 -10.97 12.04
CA TYR A 90 19.33 -12.11 12.31
C TYR A 90 18.98 -12.25 13.79
N GLU A 91 19.92 -11.95 14.71
CA GLU A 91 19.67 -11.97 16.15
C GLU A 91 18.60 -10.94 16.57
N THR A 92 18.58 -9.79 15.90
CA THR A 92 17.77 -8.64 16.35
C THR A 92 16.50 -8.37 15.55
N MET A 93 16.40 -8.82 14.29
CA MET A 93 15.32 -8.43 13.37
C MET A 93 13.89 -8.73 13.85
N SER A 94 13.69 -9.68 14.74
CA SER A 94 12.39 -10.04 15.31
C SER A 94 12.09 -9.36 16.66
N LEU A 95 13.04 -8.61 17.20
CA LEU A 95 12.89 -7.94 18.50
C LEU A 95 12.20 -6.57 18.37
N PRO A 96 11.66 -6.03 19.47
CA PRO A 96 11.19 -4.65 19.51
C PRO A 96 12.30 -3.64 19.15
N PRO A 97 11.98 -2.49 18.53
CA PRO A 97 12.98 -1.52 18.06
C PRO A 97 14.01 -1.11 19.12
N GLU A 98 13.57 -0.85 20.34
CA GLU A 98 14.47 -0.42 21.43
C GLU A 98 15.46 -1.53 21.85
N GLU A 99 15.03 -2.78 21.79
CA GLU A 99 15.90 -3.94 22.03
C GLU A 99 16.88 -4.14 20.87
N GLN A 100 16.42 -4.01 19.61
CA GLN A 100 17.29 -4.03 18.43
C GLN A 100 18.43 -3.04 18.60
N LYS A 101 18.10 -1.78 18.86
CA LYS A 101 19.06 -0.71 19.04
C LYS A 101 20.07 -1.02 20.16
N SER A 102 19.55 -1.39 21.32
CA SER A 102 20.36 -1.68 22.50
C SER A 102 21.37 -2.81 22.26
N ILE A 103 20.95 -3.91 21.63
CA ILE A 103 21.81 -5.05 21.33
C ILE A 103 22.87 -4.69 20.28
N ILE A 104 22.50 -3.96 19.22
CA ILE A 104 23.43 -3.53 18.17
C ILE A 104 24.52 -2.62 18.76
N GLU A 105 24.13 -1.63 19.56
CA GLU A 105 25.06 -0.68 20.17
C GLU A 105 25.96 -1.35 21.23
N ALA A 106 25.43 -2.30 22.01
CA ALA A 106 26.21 -3.09 22.98
C ALA A 106 27.34 -3.93 22.33
N ARG A 107 27.20 -4.26 21.04
CA ARG A 107 28.24 -4.94 20.24
C ARG A 107 29.20 -3.95 19.55
N ASN A 108 29.18 -2.67 19.95
CA ASN A 108 29.98 -1.58 19.33
C ASN A 108 29.72 -1.43 17.82
N LYS A 109 28.48 -1.67 17.37
CA LYS A 109 28.04 -1.47 16.00
C LYS A 109 27.09 -0.28 15.92
N ILE A 110 26.97 0.31 14.74
CA ILE A 110 26.02 1.40 14.48
C ILE A 110 24.65 0.83 14.21
N ALA A 111 23.65 1.28 14.96
CA ALA A 111 22.24 0.97 14.73
C ALA A 111 21.63 2.05 13.83
N TYR A 112 21.41 1.70 12.54
CA TYR A 112 20.78 2.60 11.58
C TYR A 112 19.26 2.53 11.72
N MET A 113 18.64 3.65 12.06
CA MET A 113 17.18 3.74 12.15
C MET A 113 16.55 3.72 10.76
N SER A 114 15.50 2.91 10.60
CA SER A 114 14.64 2.90 9.43
C SER A 114 13.18 2.73 9.85
N TYR A 115 12.25 2.82 8.91
CA TYR A 115 10.84 2.58 9.19
C TYR A 115 10.09 2.13 7.94
N ASN A 116 8.99 1.40 8.16
CA ASN A 116 7.91 1.22 7.21
C ASN A 116 6.71 2.05 7.67
N GLN A 117 5.99 2.63 6.73
CA GLN A 117 4.81 3.43 7.01
C GLN A 117 3.69 3.02 6.05
N THR A 118 2.49 2.78 6.58
CA THR A 118 1.28 2.56 5.79
C THR A 118 0.44 3.83 5.77
N ASP A 119 -0.24 4.08 4.65
CA ASP A 119 -1.05 5.28 4.46
C ASP A 119 -2.25 5.29 5.40
N PHE A 120 -2.89 4.13 5.58
CA PHE A 120 -4.03 4.01 6.49
C PHE A 120 -4.00 2.67 7.23
N LEU A 121 -4.24 2.73 8.53
CA LEU A 121 -4.40 1.57 9.41
C LEU A 121 -5.64 1.73 10.27
N LYS A 122 -6.50 0.73 10.31
CA LYS A 122 -7.63 0.63 11.23
C LYS A 122 -7.99 -0.83 11.46
N ASN A 123 -8.28 -1.21 12.70
CA ASN A 123 -8.73 -2.56 13.06
C ASN A 123 -7.86 -3.68 12.46
N ARG A 124 -6.53 -3.50 12.44
CA ARG A 124 -5.55 -4.46 11.89
C ARG A 124 -5.66 -4.67 10.36
N ILE A 125 -6.20 -3.69 9.65
CA ILE A 125 -6.26 -3.65 8.19
C ILE A 125 -5.41 -2.46 7.73
N ALA A 126 -4.41 -2.71 6.88
CA ALA A 126 -3.61 -1.66 6.27
C ALA A 126 -4.07 -1.40 4.84
N ILE A 127 -4.13 -0.13 4.45
CA ILE A 127 -4.42 0.29 3.08
C ILE A 127 -3.28 1.16 2.57
N GLU A 128 -2.84 0.88 1.35
CA GLU A 128 -1.97 1.73 0.54
C GLU A 128 -2.78 2.24 -0.66
N ASP A 129 -2.73 3.53 -0.93
CA ASP A 129 -3.31 4.13 -2.13
C ASP A 129 -2.19 4.54 -3.09
N GLN A 130 -1.92 3.70 -4.11
CA GLN A 130 -0.73 3.84 -4.91
C GLN A 130 -1.02 4.36 -6.32
N PHE A 131 -0.96 5.68 -6.47
CA PHE A 131 -1.09 6.41 -7.75
C PHE A 131 0.24 7.00 -8.23
N GLY A 132 1.33 6.65 -7.55
CA GLY A 132 2.69 7.07 -7.86
C GLY A 132 3.43 6.13 -8.83
N LYS A 133 4.75 6.08 -8.72
CA LYS A 133 5.60 5.25 -9.59
C LYS A 133 5.38 3.76 -9.33
N TYR A 134 5.31 2.97 -10.39
CA TYR A 134 5.07 1.51 -10.35
C TYR A 134 5.98 0.71 -9.40
N ALA A 135 7.23 1.14 -9.19
CA ALA A 135 8.18 0.43 -8.34
C ALA A 135 7.75 0.36 -6.86
N PHE A 136 6.91 1.28 -6.39
CA PHE A 136 6.49 1.30 -5.01
C PHE A 136 5.43 0.24 -4.69
N VAL A 137 4.54 -0.08 -5.63
CA VAL A 137 3.53 -1.14 -5.41
C VAL A 137 4.18 -2.49 -5.12
N ALA A 138 5.24 -2.85 -5.85
CA ALA A 138 5.97 -4.08 -5.57
C ALA A 138 6.61 -4.08 -4.17
N TYR A 139 7.14 -2.93 -3.72
CA TYR A 139 7.65 -2.79 -2.36
C TYR A 139 6.53 -2.95 -1.31
N ASP A 140 5.39 -2.33 -1.53
CA ASP A 140 4.24 -2.40 -0.63
C ASP A 140 3.73 -3.85 -0.53
N LEU A 141 3.50 -4.51 -1.67
CA LEU A 141 3.01 -5.89 -1.73
C LEU A 141 3.96 -6.91 -1.10
N PHE A 142 5.26 -6.86 -1.45
CA PHE A 142 6.20 -7.93 -1.09
C PHE A 142 7.08 -7.62 0.12
N VAL A 143 7.09 -6.39 0.61
CA VAL A 143 7.93 -5.98 1.75
C VAL A 143 7.11 -5.33 2.87
N LYS A 144 6.37 -4.26 2.57
CA LYS A 144 5.73 -3.44 3.60
C LYS A 144 4.60 -4.18 4.32
N HIS A 145 3.63 -4.72 3.58
CA HIS A 145 2.53 -5.50 4.18
C HIS A 145 3.07 -6.72 4.94
N MET A 146 4.10 -7.40 4.41
CA MET A 146 4.76 -8.50 5.12
C MET A 146 5.37 -8.04 6.43
N ALA A 147 6.07 -6.91 6.46
CA ALA A 147 6.68 -6.38 7.67
C ALA A 147 5.63 -6.08 8.76
N PHE A 148 4.52 -5.44 8.39
CA PHE A 148 3.41 -5.18 9.33
C PHE A 148 2.70 -6.46 9.78
N TYR A 149 2.56 -7.45 8.90
CA TYR A 149 1.93 -8.73 9.21
C TYR A 149 2.78 -9.56 10.18
N ILE A 150 4.09 -9.71 9.91
CA ILE A 150 5.03 -10.43 10.79
C ILE A 150 5.13 -9.74 12.16
N ALA A 151 5.10 -8.41 12.20
CA ALA A 151 5.05 -7.63 13.44
C ALA A 151 3.70 -7.71 14.17
N ASN A 152 2.77 -8.53 13.70
CA ASN A 152 1.43 -8.71 14.27
C ASN A 152 0.61 -7.39 14.37
N LYS A 153 0.81 -6.48 13.41
CA LYS A 153 0.11 -5.19 13.33
C LYS A 153 -1.11 -5.24 12.44
N ILE A 154 -1.09 -6.11 11.42
CA ILE A 154 -2.20 -6.28 10.49
C ILE A 154 -2.58 -7.75 10.32
N ASP A 155 -3.80 -8.00 9.88
CA ASP A 155 -4.29 -9.29 9.43
C ASP A 155 -4.46 -9.32 7.92
N VAL A 156 -4.70 -8.16 7.29
CA VAL A 156 -4.88 -7.99 5.84
C VAL A 156 -4.24 -6.69 5.38
N GLY A 157 -3.55 -6.76 4.24
CA GLY A 157 -3.10 -5.60 3.48
C GLY A 157 -3.99 -5.35 2.27
N ILE A 158 -4.17 -4.09 1.89
CA ILE A 158 -4.99 -3.66 0.75
C ILE A 158 -4.20 -2.68 -0.10
N GLU A 159 -4.20 -2.90 -1.41
CA GLU A 159 -3.65 -1.98 -2.41
C GLU A 159 -4.78 -1.42 -3.27
N ILE A 160 -4.94 -0.09 -3.28
CA ILE A 160 -5.88 0.62 -4.16
C ILE A 160 -5.06 1.25 -5.30
N ILE A 161 -5.25 0.76 -6.51
CA ILE A 161 -4.47 1.16 -7.68
C ILE A 161 -5.39 1.41 -8.90
N PRO A 162 -4.98 2.26 -9.85
CA PRO A 162 -5.79 2.49 -11.04
C PRO A 162 -5.81 1.25 -11.94
N THR A 163 -6.89 1.02 -12.68
CA THR A 163 -6.88 0.08 -13.81
C THR A 163 -5.99 0.59 -14.93
N LYS A 164 -5.66 -0.26 -15.90
CA LYS A 164 -4.93 0.15 -17.10
C LYS A 164 -5.64 1.25 -17.87
N ALA A 165 -6.97 1.23 -17.90
CA ALA A 165 -7.78 2.26 -18.55
C ALA A 165 -7.62 3.62 -17.86
N MET A 166 -7.77 3.68 -16.54
CA MET A 166 -7.54 4.92 -15.79
C MET A 166 -6.08 5.38 -15.87
N CYS A 167 -5.12 4.45 -15.80
CA CYS A 167 -3.70 4.75 -15.91
C CYS A 167 -3.34 5.42 -17.26
N ALA A 168 -4.05 5.11 -18.33
CA ALA A 168 -3.87 5.77 -19.63
C ALA A 168 -4.20 7.27 -19.59
N GLU A 169 -5.05 7.70 -18.66
CA GLU A 169 -5.39 9.11 -18.41
C GLU A 169 -4.57 9.73 -17.25
N MET A 170 -3.47 9.10 -16.86
CA MET A 170 -2.51 9.57 -15.86
C MET A 170 -1.13 9.78 -16.49
N SER A 171 -0.17 10.24 -15.70
CA SER A 171 1.22 10.35 -16.16
C SER A 171 1.85 8.99 -16.43
N SER A 172 2.85 8.93 -17.30
CA SER A 172 3.60 7.70 -17.57
C SER A 172 4.33 7.18 -16.32
N GLY A 173 4.50 5.86 -16.24
CA GLY A 173 5.23 5.19 -15.16
C GLY A 173 4.43 4.92 -13.89
N ILE A 174 3.11 5.05 -13.94
CA ILE A 174 2.21 4.68 -12.85
C ILE A 174 1.88 3.18 -12.94
N ALA A 175 1.82 2.51 -11.79
CA ALA A 175 1.35 1.14 -11.69
C ALA A 175 -0.13 1.01 -12.07
N TYR A 176 -0.53 -0.17 -12.49
CA TYR A 176 -1.92 -0.45 -12.81
C TYR A 176 -2.29 -1.88 -12.41
N TYR A 177 -3.54 -2.05 -12.05
CA TYR A 177 -4.08 -3.26 -11.44
C TYR A 177 -3.71 -4.55 -12.19
N GLU A 178 -3.93 -4.60 -13.50
CA GLU A 178 -3.72 -5.83 -14.30
C GLU A 178 -2.25 -6.24 -14.31
N GLY A 179 -1.33 -5.27 -14.28
CA GLY A 179 0.10 -5.54 -14.19
C GLY A 179 0.51 -6.07 -12.82
N GLU A 180 0.00 -5.49 -11.75
CA GLU A 180 0.37 -5.87 -10.38
C GLU A 180 -0.27 -7.21 -9.97
N VAL A 181 -1.49 -7.49 -10.35
CA VAL A 181 -2.10 -8.81 -10.16
C VAL A 181 -1.30 -9.88 -10.90
N TYR A 182 -0.81 -9.59 -12.12
CA TYR A 182 0.06 -10.52 -12.85
C TYR A 182 1.40 -10.71 -12.13
N ASN A 183 1.95 -9.67 -11.50
CA ASN A 183 3.14 -9.78 -10.66
C ASN A 183 2.93 -10.74 -9.47
N VAL A 184 1.76 -10.66 -8.81
CA VAL A 184 1.39 -11.60 -7.74
C VAL A 184 1.27 -13.02 -8.27
N TYR A 185 0.59 -13.25 -9.39
CA TYR A 185 0.41 -14.58 -9.97
C TYR A 185 1.74 -15.29 -10.27
N ARG A 186 2.69 -14.59 -10.87
CA ARG A 186 3.96 -15.20 -11.26
C ARG A 186 4.93 -15.47 -10.12
N GLN A 187 4.69 -14.89 -8.92
CA GLN A 187 5.45 -15.23 -7.72
C GLN A 187 4.95 -16.50 -7.02
N GLY A 188 3.83 -17.03 -7.47
CA GLY A 188 3.23 -18.24 -6.92
C GLY A 188 2.17 -17.96 -5.86
N ARG A 189 1.41 -19.01 -5.52
CA ARG A 189 0.18 -18.88 -4.72
C ARG A 189 0.39 -18.42 -3.27
N ASN A 190 1.58 -18.58 -2.73
CA ASN A 190 1.88 -18.30 -1.33
C ASN A 190 2.83 -17.10 -1.16
N THR A 191 3.04 -16.32 -2.19
CA THR A 191 3.94 -15.16 -2.15
C THR A 191 3.21 -13.91 -2.61
N PRO A 192 3.20 -12.86 -1.78
CA PRO A 192 3.74 -12.77 -0.42
C PRO A 192 2.92 -13.59 0.59
N ALA A 193 3.54 -14.02 1.70
CA ALA A 193 2.89 -14.83 2.72
C ALA A 193 2.07 -13.95 3.70
N VAL A 194 1.25 -13.09 3.18
CA VAL A 194 0.32 -12.21 3.89
C VAL A 194 -1.00 -12.14 3.12
N PRO A 195 -2.18 -12.20 3.78
CA PRO A 195 -3.45 -11.96 3.11
C PRO A 195 -3.50 -10.56 2.51
N LEU A 196 -3.79 -10.47 1.21
CA LEU A 196 -3.86 -9.21 0.49
C LEU A 196 -5.12 -9.09 -0.35
N ILE A 197 -5.53 -7.84 -0.57
CA ILE A 197 -6.58 -7.47 -1.51
C ILE A 197 -6.01 -6.40 -2.45
N LEU A 198 -6.03 -6.66 -3.75
CA LEU A 198 -5.74 -5.65 -4.74
C LEU A 198 -7.06 -5.13 -5.32
N ILE A 199 -7.26 -3.84 -5.27
CA ILE A 199 -8.47 -3.16 -5.75
C ILE A 199 -8.11 -2.30 -6.95
N GLY A 200 -8.64 -2.64 -8.12
CA GLY A 200 -8.53 -1.84 -9.33
C GLY A 200 -9.69 -0.85 -9.43
N ILE A 201 -9.40 0.45 -9.52
CA ILE A 201 -10.41 1.50 -9.60
C ILE A 201 -10.43 2.21 -10.94
N GLU A 202 -11.60 2.75 -11.27
CA GLU A 202 -11.89 3.61 -12.44
C GLU A 202 -12.64 4.87 -12.01
N PRO A 203 -12.63 5.91 -12.85
CA PRO A 203 -13.42 7.12 -12.67
C PRO A 203 -14.93 6.88 -12.52
#